data_9ee0d1ab04024bcc0676631cc1b61150
#
_entry.id   9ee0d1ab04024bcc0676631cc1b61150
#
_cell.length_a   1.000
_cell.length_b   1.000
_cell.length_c   1.000
_cell.angle_alpha   90.00
_cell.angle_beta   90.00
_cell.angle_gamma   90.00
#
_symmetry.space_group_name_H-M   'P 1'
#
loop_
_entity.id
_entity.type
_entity.pdbx_description
1 polymer ?
#
loop_
_entity_poly.entity_id
_entity_poly.type
_entity_poly.pdbx_seq_one_letter_code
_entity_poly.pdbx_strand_id
1 'polypeptide(L)'
;MDGTLTLAAHDFAAFKAANGMPPDRPILEVLREWPEARAEEIHRRLNLWEEDIARKAVAAEDAVVLLAHLHQKGHVLGVLTRNSRRVATLTLQAAGLSHYFDPAVVLGRDDATPKPSPEGVQRILTHWGADPSDAVMVGDYVFDLQSGQAAGTATVLIDRFGDRHYPSDIRVTRLDSLIP
;
A
#
# COMPACT_ATOMS: atom_id res chain seq x y z
N MET A 1 -0.30 -2.11 -1.16
CA MET A 1 -0.49 -2.26 -2.62
C MET A 1 0.53 -3.26 -3.15
N ASP A 2 1.81 -2.89 -3.21
CA ASP A 2 2.89 -3.82 -3.55
C ASP A 2 3.02 -4.88 -2.46
N GLY A 3 3.22 -6.13 -2.83
CA GLY A 3 3.19 -7.27 -1.89
C GLY A 3 1.80 -7.71 -1.43
N THR A 4 0.78 -6.89 -1.65
CA THR A 4 -0.63 -7.16 -1.32
C THR A 4 -1.46 -7.42 -2.57
N LEU A 5 -1.73 -6.39 -3.38
CA LEU A 5 -2.49 -6.48 -4.63
C LEU A 5 -1.62 -6.93 -5.80
N THR A 6 -0.35 -6.55 -5.79
CA THR A 6 0.63 -6.94 -6.81
C THR A 6 1.77 -7.73 -6.18
N LEU A 7 2.48 -8.48 -7.01
CA LEU A 7 3.71 -9.15 -6.59
C LEU A 7 4.76 -8.10 -6.19
N ALA A 8 5.49 -8.38 -5.11
CA ALA A 8 6.56 -7.48 -4.66
C ALA A 8 7.72 -7.49 -5.68
N ALA A 9 8.06 -6.31 -6.20
CA ALA A 9 9.11 -6.16 -7.20
C ALA A 9 10.19 -5.14 -6.80
N HIS A 10 10.03 -4.45 -5.65
CA HIS A 10 10.93 -3.40 -5.20
C HIS A 10 12.11 -3.97 -4.43
N ASP A 11 13.32 -3.76 -4.91
CA ASP A 11 14.56 -3.97 -4.14
C ASP A 11 14.92 -2.67 -3.40
N PHE A 12 14.22 -2.42 -2.29
CA PHE A 12 14.50 -1.24 -1.45
C PHE A 12 15.89 -1.27 -0.83
N ALA A 13 16.49 -2.45 -0.61
CA ALA A 13 17.85 -2.55 -0.07
C ALA A 13 18.86 -2.02 -1.08
N ALA A 14 18.76 -2.43 -2.34
CA ALA A 14 19.62 -1.93 -3.41
C ALA A 14 19.41 -0.42 -3.64
N PHE A 15 18.16 0.07 -3.65
CA PHE A 15 17.89 1.52 -3.77
C PHE A 15 18.54 2.32 -2.66
N LYS A 16 18.38 1.89 -1.39
CA LYS A 16 19.00 2.55 -0.23
C LYS A 16 20.52 2.59 -0.35
N ALA A 17 21.14 1.45 -0.65
CA ALA A 17 22.60 1.34 -0.81
C ALA A 17 23.13 2.29 -1.89
N ALA A 18 22.47 2.33 -3.06
CA ALA A 18 22.85 3.19 -4.18
C ALA A 18 22.73 4.69 -3.88
N ASN A 19 21.93 5.08 -2.88
CA ASN A 19 21.71 6.47 -2.50
C ASN A 19 22.27 6.84 -1.12
N GLY A 20 23.12 5.98 -0.52
CA GLY A 20 23.78 6.23 0.76
C GLY A 20 22.81 6.39 1.93
N MET A 21 21.72 5.61 1.93
CA MET A 21 20.70 5.61 2.97
C MET A 21 20.94 4.51 4.00
N PRO A 22 20.57 4.70 5.27
CA PRO A 22 20.62 3.64 6.28
C PRO A 22 19.76 2.43 5.86
N PRO A 23 20.29 1.20 5.96
CA PRO A 23 19.58 0.00 5.50
C PRO A 23 18.33 -0.35 6.33
N ASP A 24 18.34 -0.02 7.61
CA ASP A 24 17.35 -0.36 8.62
C ASP A 24 16.23 0.69 8.77
N ARG A 25 16.35 1.84 8.09
CA ARG A 25 15.37 2.94 8.21
C ARG A 25 14.49 3.06 6.97
N PRO A 26 13.18 3.39 7.13
CA PRO A 26 12.31 3.65 6.00
C PRO A 26 12.74 4.90 5.22
N ILE A 27 12.60 4.86 3.89
CA ILE A 27 13.10 5.90 2.99
C ILE A 27 12.50 7.28 3.29
N LEU A 28 11.18 7.37 3.43
CA LEU A 28 10.50 8.66 3.62
C LEU A 28 10.89 9.33 4.94
N GLU A 29 11.13 8.56 5.98
CA GLU A 29 11.58 9.04 7.29
C GLU A 29 13.00 9.59 7.21
N VAL A 30 13.89 8.91 6.50
CA VAL A 30 15.27 9.38 6.27
C VAL A 30 15.27 10.69 5.48
N LEU A 31 14.45 10.78 4.44
CA LEU A 31 14.39 11.98 3.60
C LEU A 31 13.90 13.23 4.35
N ARG A 32 13.04 13.08 5.36
CA ARG A 32 12.57 14.19 6.20
C ARG A 32 13.68 14.84 7.04
N GLU A 33 14.74 14.10 7.32
CA GLU A 33 15.87 14.53 8.15
C GLU A 33 17.04 15.08 7.31
N TRP A 34 17.01 14.85 6.00
CA TRP A 34 18.08 15.30 5.12
C TRP A 34 17.93 16.75 4.69
N PRO A 35 19.03 17.44 4.32
CA PRO A 35 18.95 18.75 3.69
C PRO A 35 18.02 18.74 2.48
N GLU A 36 17.19 19.76 2.33
CA GLU A 36 16.12 19.85 1.35
C GLU A 36 16.57 19.51 -0.08
N ALA A 37 17.65 20.13 -0.56
CA ALA A 37 18.17 19.86 -1.91
C ALA A 37 18.53 18.39 -2.15
N ARG A 38 19.10 17.72 -1.12
CA ARG A 38 19.43 16.29 -1.20
C ARG A 38 18.17 15.44 -1.16
N ALA A 39 17.23 15.77 -0.27
CA ALA A 39 15.96 15.06 -0.15
C ALA A 39 15.15 15.13 -1.46
N GLU A 40 15.06 16.32 -2.08
CA GLU A 40 14.38 16.50 -3.37
C GLU A 40 15.02 15.68 -4.49
N GLU A 41 16.35 15.64 -4.58
CA GLU A 41 17.06 14.83 -5.56
C GLU A 41 16.73 13.35 -5.41
N ILE A 42 16.75 12.84 -4.17
CA ILE A 42 16.43 11.43 -3.91
C ILE A 42 14.95 11.15 -4.10
N HIS A 43 14.06 12.06 -3.75
CA HIS A 43 12.62 11.91 -4.06
C HIS A 43 12.38 11.78 -5.55
N ARG A 44 13.06 12.57 -6.38
CA ARG A 44 12.96 12.48 -7.83
C ARG A 44 13.46 11.12 -8.35
N ARG A 45 14.60 10.63 -7.85
CA ARG A 45 15.12 9.31 -8.19
C ARG A 45 14.18 8.19 -7.75
N LEU A 46 13.62 8.30 -6.54
CA LEU A 46 12.65 7.35 -6.02
C LEU A 46 11.41 7.27 -6.91
N ASN A 47 10.85 8.43 -7.27
CA ASN A 47 9.69 8.48 -8.16
C ASN A 47 9.95 7.81 -9.52
N LEU A 48 11.09 8.11 -10.16
CA LEU A 48 11.45 7.51 -11.45
C LEU A 48 11.65 6.00 -11.36
N TRP A 49 12.31 5.54 -10.29
CA TRP A 49 12.54 4.13 -10.04
C TRP A 49 11.23 3.37 -9.77
N GLU A 50 10.37 3.94 -8.92
CA GLU A 50 9.04 3.38 -8.64
C GLU A 50 8.15 3.37 -9.89
N GLU A 51 8.19 4.41 -10.74
CA GLU A 51 7.43 4.44 -12.01
C GLU A 51 7.88 3.33 -12.98
N ASP A 52 9.18 3.06 -13.10
CA ASP A 52 9.68 1.98 -13.96
C ASP A 52 9.18 0.61 -13.49
N ILE A 53 9.16 0.38 -12.17
CA ILE A 53 8.61 -0.84 -11.58
C ILE A 53 7.09 -0.91 -11.78
N ALA A 54 6.38 0.20 -11.54
CA ALA A 54 4.93 0.28 -11.66
C ALA A 54 4.43 -0.12 -13.05
N ARG A 55 5.15 0.28 -14.12
CA ARG A 55 4.81 -0.07 -15.52
C ARG A 55 4.88 -1.57 -15.80
N LYS A 56 5.58 -2.32 -14.97
CA LYS A 56 5.80 -3.77 -15.10
C LYS A 56 5.06 -4.57 -14.01
N ALA A 57 4.19 -3.90 -13.24
CA ALA A 57 3.50 -4.51 -12.13
C ALA A 57 2.59 -5.66 -12.59
N VAL A 58 2.65 -6.75 -11.85
CA VAL A 58 1.84 -7.95 -12.08
C VAL A 58 0.91 -8.14 -10.89
N ALA A 59 -0.38 -8.30 -11.16
CA ALA A 59 -1.36 -8.60 -10.12
C ALA A 59 -1.05 -9.93 -9.43
N ALA A 60 -1.24 -9.99 -8.13
CA ALA A 60 -1.25 -11.26 -7.42
C ALA A 60 -2.56 -12.00 -7.75
N GLU A 61 -2.46 -13.26 -8.14
CA GLU A 61 -3.61 -14.05 -8.60
C GLU A 61 -4.74 -14.11 -7.56
N ASP A 62 -4.39 -14.35 -6.30
CA ASP A 62 -5.33 -14.39 -5.18
C ASP A 62 -5.97 -13.01 -4.87
N ALA A 63 -5.27 -11.92 -5.16
CA ALA A 63 -5.83 -10.58 -5.06
C ALA A 63 -6.90 -10.35 -6.13
N VAL A 64 -6.65 -10.78 -7.37
CA VAL A 64 -7.64 -10.69 -8.46
C VAL A 64 -8.93 -11.44 -8.08
N VAL A 65 -8.80 -12.65 -7.54
CA VAL A 65 -9.95 -13.48 -7.11
C VAL A 65 -10.73 -12.79 -6.01
N LEU A 66 -10.05 -12.29 -4.97
CA LEU A 66 -10.72 -11.58 -3.86
C LEU A 66 -11.40 -10.29 -4.35
N LEU A 67 -10.70 -9.46 -5.14
CA LEU A 67 -11.25 -8.19 -5.65
C LEU A 67 -12.50 -8.43 -6.50
N ALA A 68 -12.49 -9.43 -7.39
CA ALA A 68 -13.64 -9.79 -8.20
C ALA A 68 -14.84 -10.21 -7.33
N HIS A 69 -14.60 -11.03 -6.29
CA HIS A 69 -15.63 -11.43 -5.34
C HIS A 69 -16.23 -10.24 -4.59
N LEU A 70 -15.37 -9.38 -4.01
CA LEU A 70 -15.82 -8.21 -3.25
C LEU A 70 -16.59 -7.23 -4.14
N HIS A 71 -16.11 -6.98 -5.36
CA HIS A 71 -16.79 -6.13 -6.32
C HIS A 71 -18.17 -6.68 -6.70
N GLN A 72 -18.28 -7.99 -6.95
CA GLN A 72 -19.56 -8.65 -7.25
C GLN A 72 -20.56 -8.55 -6.07
N LYS A 73 -20.06 -8.55 -4.84
CA LYS A 73 -20.87 -8.37 -3.62
C LYS A 73 -21.22 -6.91 -3.32
N GLY A 74 -20.75 -5.95 -4.12
CA GLY A 74 -21.03 -4.54 -3.96
C GLY A 74 -20.21 -3.85 -2.86
N HIS A 75 -19.12 -4.45 -2.40
CA HIS A 75 -18.19 -3.78 -1.48
C HIS A 75 -17.43 -2.65 -2.18
N VAL A 76 -17.23 -1.54 -1.45
CA VAL A 76 -16.38 -0.44 -1.90
C VAL A 76 -14.92 -0.72 -1.55
N LEU A 77 -14.02 -0.38 -2.47
CA LEU A 77 -12.61 -0.71 -2.37
C LEU A 77 -11.75 0.56 -2.51
N GLY A 78 -10.72 0.68 -1.69
CA GLY A 78 -9.78 1.79 -1.73
C GLY A 78 -8.33 1.32 -1.65
N VAL A 79 -7.41 2.17 -2.06
CA VAL A 79 -5.98 1.92 -2.00
C VAL A 79 -5.30 3.03 -1.20
N LEU A 80 -4.51 2.63 -0.22
CA LEU A 80 -3.60 3.51 0.52
C LEU A 80 -2.18 2.98 0.40
N THR A 81 -1.29 3.76 -0.21
CA THR A 81 0.11 3.36 -0.45
C THR A 81 1.11 4.41 0.02
N ARG A 82 2.36 3.99 0.26
CA ARG A 82 3.49 4.90 0.51
C ARG A 82 4.17 5.35 -0.79
N ASN A 83 3.74 4.84 -1.95
CA ASN A 83 4.11 5.37 -3.25
C ASN A 83 3.37 6.70 -3.51
N SER A 84 3.80 7.46 -4.52
CA SER A 84 3.00 8.60 -4.99
C SER A 84 1.68 8.12 -5.61
N ARG A 85 0.67 8.98 -5.64
CA ARG A 85 -0.61 8.70 -6.34
C ARG A 85 -0.37 8.31 -7.80
N ARG A 86 0.57 8.97 -8.46
CA ARG A 86 0.94 8.68 -9.85
C ARG A 86 1.45 7.24 -10.00
N VAL A 87 2.36 6.82 -9.13
CA VAL A 87 2.89 5.45 -9.12
C VAL A 87 1.78 4.44 -8.82
N ALA A 88 0.90 4.73 -7.84
CA ALA A 88 -0.22 3.85 -7.53
C ALA A 88 -1.14 3.64 -8.75
N THR A 89 -1.49 4.73 -9.45
CA THR A 89 -2.33 4.66 -10.66
C THR A 89 -1.66 3.84 -11.76
N LEU A 90 -0.37 4.06 -12.02
CA LEU A 90 0.39 3.28 -13.01
C LEU A 90 0.44 1.79 -12.64
N THR A 91 0.67 1.47 -11.37
CA THR A 91 0.68 0.09 -10.87
C THR A 91 -0.66 -0.61 -11.11
N LEU A 92 -1.76 0.04 -10.71
CA LEU A 92 -3.11 -0.52 -10.90
C LEU A 92 -3.46 -0.69 -12.38
N GLN A 93 -3.06 0.25 -13.25
CA GLN A 93 -3.26 0.15 -14.69
C GLN A 93 -2.47 -1.03 -15.30
N ALA A 94 -1.17 -1.12 -15.00
CA ALA A 94 -0.32 -2.18 -15.51
C ALA A 94 -0.78 -3.57 -15.03
N ALA A 95 -1.24 -3.67 -13.79
CA ALA A 95 -1.77 -4.90 -13.20
C ALA A 95 -3.23 -5.24 -13.64
N GLY A 96 -3.89 -4.35 -14.41
CA GLY A 96 -5.29 -4.56 -14.85
C GLY A 96 -6.33 -4.42 -13.73
N LEU A 97 -5.99 -3.76 -12.62
CA LEU A 97 -6.83 -3.69 -11.41
C LEU A 97 -7.59 -2.36 -11.28
N SER A 98 -7.35 -1.37 -12.14
CA SER A 98 -7.91 -0.02 -12.01
C SER A 98 -9.44 0.02 -11.91
N HIS A 99 -10.12 -0.90 -12.59
CA HIS A 99 -11.58 -0.93 -12.66
C HIS A 99 -12.27 -1.31 -11.34
N TYR A 100 -11.52 -1.81 -10.35
CA TYR A 100 -12.05 -2.12 -9.02
C TYR A 100 -12.10 -0.91 -8.08
N PHE A 101 -11.42 0.20 -8.40
CA PHE A 101 -11.20 1.31 -7.48
C PHE A 101 -11.70 2.63 -8.07
N ASP A 102 -12.46 3.39 -7.28
CA ASP A 102 -12.69 4.79 -7.58
C ASP A 102 -11.36 5.56 -7.46
N PRO A 103 -10.95 6.33 -8.48
CA PRO A 103 -9.74 7.15 -8.41
C PRO A 103 -9.67 8.11 -7.21
N ALA A 104 -10.82 8.53 -6.67
CA ALA A 104 -10.89 9.42 -5.51
C ALA A 104 -10.37 8.76 -4.22
N VAL A 105 -10.38 7.42 -4.13
CA VAL A 105 -9.90 6.64 -2.98
C VAL A 105 -8.62 5.82 -3.29
N VAL A 106 -7.90 6.21 -4.32
CA VAL A 106 -6.52 5.75 -4.56
C VAL A 106 -5.58 6.82 -4.02
N LEU A 107 -5.11 6.64 -2.79
CA LEU A 107 -4.30 7.63 -2.06
C LEU A 107 -2.84 7.22 -1.97
N GLY A 108 -1.96 8.13 -2.38
CA GLY A 108 -0.52 8.03 -2.26
C GLY A 108 0.04 8.89 -1.11
N ARG A 109 1.38 8.92 -1.00
CA ARG A 109 2.10 9.76 -0.02
C ARG A 109 1.91 11.25 -0.24
N ASP A 110 1.41 11.66 -1.40
CA ASP A 110 1.17 13.06 -1.78
C ASP A 110 -0.23 13.54 -1.31
N ASP A 111 -1.12 12.60 -0.97
CA ASP A 111 -2.51 12.90 -0.64
C ASP A 111 -2.78 12.95 0.85
N ALA A 112 -2.02 12.22 1.63
CA ALA A 112 -2.17 12.13 3.09
C ALA A 112 -0.82 11.84 3.74
N THR A 113 -0.72 12.08 5.05
CA THR A 113 0.43 11.67 5.81
C THR A 113 0.65 10.16 5.64
N PRO A 114 1.85 9.72 5.20
CA PRO A 114 2.11 8.32 4.92
C PRO A 114 1.86 7.40 6.13
N LYS A 115 1.44 6.17 5.85
CA LYS A 115 1.36 5.11 6.87
C LYS A 115 2.67 5.04 7.67
N PRO A 116 2.64 4.92 8.99
CA PRO A 116 1.55 4.40 9.83
C PRO A 116 0.50 5.43 10.28
N SER A 117 0.51 6.68 9.79
CA SER A 117 -0.56 7.63 10.10
C SER A 117 -1.94 7.07 9.70
N PRO A 118 -3.00 7.25 10.52
CA PRO A 118 -4.37 6.85 10.18
C PRO A 118 -5.01 7.77 9.14
N GLU A 119 -4.43 8.92 8.85
CA GLU A 119 -5.06 9.98 8.04
C GLU A 119 -5.59 9.49 6.70
N GLY A 120 -4.81 8.68 5.96
CA GLY A 120 -5.23 8.17 4.66
C GLY A 120 -6.43 7.22 4.77
N VAL A 121 -6.46 6.36 5.80
CA VAL A 121 -7.62 5.48 6.06
C VAL A 121 -8.85 6.31 6.40
N GLN A 122 -8.72 7.30 7.28
CA GLN A 122 -9.82 8.19 7.69
C GLN A 122 -10.39 8.98 6.50
N ARG A 123 -9.54 9.44 5.57
CA ARG A 123 -10.00 10.11 4.33
C ARG A 123 -10.82 9.18 3.45
N ILE A 124 -10.40 7.92 3.28
CA ILE A 124 -11.13 6.91 2.52
C ILE A 124 -12.47 6.62 3.18
N LEU A 125 -12.50 6.39 4.49
CA LEU A 125 -13.73 6.16 5.26
C LEU A 125 -14.71 7.33 5.14
N THR A 126 -14.21 8.57 5.24
CA THR A 126 -15.01 9.78 5.06
C THR A 126 -15.63 9.84 3.66
N HIS A 127 -14.85 9.51 2.62
CA HIS A 127 -15.35 9.47 1.25
C HIS A 127 -16.49 8.44 1.08
N TRP A 128 -16.39 7.30 1.73
CA TRP A 128 -17.41 6.27 1.70
C TRP A 128 -18.60 6.54 2.62
N GLY A 129 -18.49 7.46 3.58
CA GLY A 129 -19.46 7.64 4.66
C GLY A 129 -19.57 6.41 5.56
N ALA A 130 -18.45 5.67 5.72
CA ALA A 130 -18.39 4.40 6.44
C ALA A 130 -17.87 4.59 7.87
N ASP A 131 -18.39 3.78 8.80
CA ASP A 131 -17.82 3.66 10.14
C ASP A 131 -16.51 2.84 10.08
N PRO A 132 -15.48 3.18 10.84
CA PRO A 132 -14.27 2.37 10.92
C PRO A 132 -14.51 0.90 11.25
N SER A 133 -15.51 0.59 12.08
CA SER A 133 -15.86 -0.79 12.43
C SER A 133 -16.39 -1.64 11.28
N ASP A 134 -16.85 -1.00 10.19
CA ASP A 134 -17.35 -1.66 8.99
C ASP A 134 -16.25 -1.83 7.90
N ALA A 135 -15.03 -1.42 8.23
CA ALA A 135 -13.92 -1.44 7.30
C ALA A 135 -12.77 -2.35 7.75
N VAL A 136 -12.03 -2.85 6.77
CA VAL A 136 -10.88 -3.70 7.00
C VAL A 136 -9.67 -3.13 6.25
N MET A 137 -8.56 -2.92 6.96
CA MET A 137 -7.27 -2.62 6.35
C MET A 137 -6.51 -3.90 6.07
N VAL A 138 -6.20 -4.14 4.80
CA VAL A 138 -5.43 -5.31 4.35
C VAL A 138 -4.06 -4.87 3.87
N GLY A 139 -3.01 -5.48 4.39
CA GLY A 139 -1.65 -5.13 3.99
C GLY A 139 -0.63 -6.20 4.35
N ASP A 140 0.57 -6.03 3.80
CA ASP A 140 1.67 -6.98 3.99
C ASP A 140 2.77 -6.45 4.92
N TYR A 141 2.67 -5.20 5.35
CA TYR A 141 3.71 -4.58 6.16
C TYR A 141 3.13 -3.96 7.45
N VAL A 142 3.98 -3.85 8.47
CA VAL A 142 3.58 -3.34 9.80
C VAL A 142 2.88 -1.97 9.75
N PHE A 143 3.26 -1.08 8.83
CA PHE A 143 2.65 0.23 8.69
C PHE A 143 1.21 0.19 8.18
N ASP A 144 0.83 -0.83 7.42
CA ASP A 144 -0.56 -1.05 7.00
C ASP A 144 -1.43 -1.30 8.23
N LEU A 145 -1.00 -2.25 9.05
CA LEU A 145 -1.72 -2.68 10.24
C LEU A 145 -1.82 -1.56 11.27
N GLN A 146 -0.71 -0.87 11.56
CA GLN A 146 -0.69 0.27 12.47
C GLN A 146 -1.62 1.40 12.00
N SER A 147 -1.64 1.70 10.71
CA SER A 147 -2.53 2.72 10.14
C SER A 147 -4.00 2.33 10.27
N GLY A 148 -4.35 1.06 9.98
CA GLY A 148 -5.70 0.54 10.15
C GLY A 148 -6.16 0.56 11.60
N GLN A 149 -5.34 0.01 12.52
CA GLN A 149 -5.62 0.01 13.95
C GLN A 149 -5.81 1.41 14.52
N ALA A 150 -4.93 2.35 14.14
CA ALA A 150 -5.02 3.75 14.58
C ALA A 150 -6.26 4.46 14.01
N ALA A 151 -6.80 4.01 12.88
CA ALA A 151 -8.05 4.50 12.32
C ALA A 151 -9.30 3.81 12.89
N GLY A 152 -9.14 2.74 13.67
CA GLY A 152 -10.23 1.97 14.27
C GLY A 152 -10.80 0.87 13.38
N THR A 153 -10.13 0.51 12.28
CA THR A 153 -10.55 -0.59 11.40
C THR A 153 -10.02 -1.94 11.89
N ALA A 154 -10.68 -3.02 11.50
CA ALA A 154 -10.07 -4.34 11.58
C ALA A 154 -8.86 -4.43 10.63
N THR A 155 -7.93 -5.35 10.92
CA THR A 155 -6.68 -5.50 10.18
C THR A 155 -6.43 -6.93 9.73
N VAL A 156 -5.98 -7.09 8.48
CA VAL A 156 -5.57 -8.36 7.90
C VAL A 156 -4.12 -8.26 7.43
N LEU A 157 -3.27 -9.11 7.98
CA LEU A 157 -1.91 -9.32 7.49
C LEU A 157 -1.91 -10.36 6.38
N ILE A 158 -1.49 -9.95 5.19
CA ILE A 158 -1.11 -10.90 4.14
C ILE A 158 0.38 -11.25 4.28
N ASP A 159 0.66 -12.48 4.64
CA ASP A 159 2.01 -12.99 4.87
C ASP A 159 2.29 -14.20 3.97
N ARG A 160 2.60 -13.90 2.72
CA ARG A 160 2.76 -14.89 1.64
C ARG A 160 3.85 -15.92 1.89
N PHE A 161 4.84 -15.59 2.72
CA PHE A 161 6.00 -16.44 2.99
C PHE A 161 6.00 -17.04 4.40
N GLY A 162 5.10 -16.61 5.27
CA GLY A 162 4.99 -17.10 6.65
C GLY A 162 6.09 -16.59 7.60
N ASP A 163 6.81 -15.53 7.22
CA ASP A 163 7.97 -15.00 7.95
C ASP A 163 7.70 -13.69 8.70
N ARG A 164 6.47 -13.15 8.59
CA ARG A 164 6.08 -11.88 9.22
C ARG A 164 5.27 -12.12 10.49
N HIS A 165 5.65 -11.47 11.57
CA HIS A 165 5.03 -11.58 12.89
C HIS A 165 4.50 -10.23 13.39
N TYR A 166 3.76 -9.52 12.54
CA TYR A 166 3.13 -8.25 12.94
C TYR A 166 1.78 -8.49 13.61
N PRO A 167 1.45 -7.76 14.70
CA PRO A 167 0.12 -7.82 15.31
C PRO A 167 -0.98 -7.45 14.31
N SER A 168 -1.98 -8.32 14.18
CA SER A 168 -3.14 -8.14 13.30
C SER A 168 -4.33 -8.93 13.84
N ASP A 169 -5.55 -8.56 13.46
CA ASP A 169 -6.75 -9.32 13.87
C ASP A 169 -6.83 -10.66 13.13
N ILE A 170 -6.44 -10.66 11.84
CA ILE A 170 -6.40 -11.85 10.99
C ILE A 170 -5.05 -11.90 10.28
N ARG A 171 -4.52 -13.11 10.11
CA ARG A 171 -3.32 -13.37 9.30
C ARG A 171 -3.64 -14.45 8.27
N VAL A 172 -3.32 -14.18 7.00
CA VAL A 172 -3.50 -15.12 5.90
C VAL A 172 -2.25 -15.19 5.02
N THR A 173 -2.04 -16.31 4.36
CA THR A 173 -0.98 -16.47 3.35
C THR A 173 -1.46 -16.20 1.93
N ARG A 174 -2.79 -16.23 1.73
CA ARG A 174 -3.47 -15.95 0.45
C ARG A 174 -4.70 -15.10 0.71
N LEU A 175 -4.93 -14.11 -0.14
CA LEU A 175 -6.07 -13.21 -0.02
C LEU A 175 -7.40 -13.89 -0.35
N ASP A 176 -7.42 -14.84 -1.28
CA ASP A 176 -8.62 -15.59 -1.65
C ASP A 176 -9.16 -16.47 -0.53
N SER A 177 -8.37 -16.79 0.50
CA SER A 177 -8.83 -17.47 1.72
C SER A 177 -9.76 -16.64 2.60
N LEU A 178 -9.92 -15.34 2.31
CA LEU A 178 -10.88 -14.46 2.97
C LEU A 178 -12.29 -14.57 2.39
N ILE A 179 -12.45 -15.31 1.30
CA ILE A 179 -13.77 -15.59 0.69
C ILE A 179 -14.43 -16.71 1.50
N PRO A 180 -15.67 -16.51 2.00
CA PRO A 180 -16.41 -17.52 2.77
C PRO A 180 -16.69 -18.78 1.97
#